data_8a42a3d6caaa330b5c1dff030619e63e
#
_entry.id   8a42a3d6caaa330b5c1dff030619e63e
#
_cell.length_a   1.000
_cell.length_b   1.000
_cell.length_c   1.000
_cell.angle_alpha   90.00
_cell.angle_beta   90.00
_cell.angle_gamma   90.00
#
_symmetry.space_group_name_H-M   'P 1'
#
loop_
_entity.id
_entity.type
_entity.pdbx_description
1 polymer ?
#
loop_
_entity_poly.entity_id
_entity_poly.type
_entity_poly.pdbx_seq_one_letter_code
_entity_poly.pdbx_strand_id
1 'polypeptide(L)'
;YEQKADILGQLESLMNEPSDNGLSKQLATMFDSWTALANNPELDTSKTLVLENSSTFADTINQMGKQMTQLQSDTLDTIEKSALDFNEKVKQLQSLNEQIYGLTTSGETPNDLLDRRDSLLKDLSGLAGIETKTDQYGRGFVSMSGQTILSAEERNTLSVVVGQSDTGALVSKDGNALNPAETITGSYPAGTVLLTKTTDNGETAYTELPIKEGAIGGLQASSSEIGSRLTELNNFTTTIAQAMNMVFIGGASRTSGLFEIGQDDTGTATTIRVSQALLDNPSLVTGG
;
A
#
# COMPACT_ATOMS: atom_id res chain seq x y z
N TYR A 1 15.71 4.51 -5.17
CA TYR A 1 15.45 5.87 -4.66
C TYR A 1 14.41 6.63 -5.49
N GLU A 2 14.48 6.61 -6.83
CA GLU A 2 13.55 7.33 -7.70
C GLU A 2 12.09 6.91 -7.50
N GLN A 3 11.77 5.62 -7.51
CA GLN A 3 10.40 5.13 -7.32
C GLN A 3 9.81 5.53 -5.96
N LYS A 4 10.61 5.47 -4.90
CA LYS A 4 10.19 5.93 -3.57
C LYS A 4 9.89 7.43 -3.56
N ALA A 5 10.78 8.24 -4.14
CA ALA A 5 10.62 9.68 -4.23
C ALA A 5 9.38 10.07 -5.06
N ASP A 6 9.12 9.36 -6.16
CA ASP A 6 7.95 9.57 -7.00
C ASP A 6 6.63 9.25 -6.26
N ILE A 7 6.55 8.11 -5.59
CA ILE A 7 5.36 7.71 -4.80
C ILE A 7 5.12 8.68 -3.64
N LEU A 8 6.18 9.05 -2.89
CA LEU A 8 6.04 10.01 -1.80
C LEU A 8 5.66 11.39 -2.30
N GLY A 9 6.17 11.82 -3.47
CA GLY A 9 5.76 13.05 -4.13
C GLY A 9 4.28 13.04 -4.52
N GLN A 10 3.76 11.93 -5.03
CA GLN A 10 2.34 11.77 -5.31
C GLN A 10 1.51 11.84 -4.01
N LEU A 11 1.95 11.18 -2.94
CA LEU A 11 1.28 11.23 -1.64
C LEU A 11 1.26 12.64 -1.05
N GLU A 12 2.37 13.36 -1.09
CA GLU A 12 2.46 14.76 -0.65
C GLU A 12 1.54 15.66 -1.46
N SER A 13 1.47 15.46 -2.78
CA SER A 13 0.57 16.20 -3.66
C SER A 13 -0.90 15.97 -3.28
N LEU A 14 -1.29 14.74 -2.94
CA LEU A 14 -2.63 14.41 -2.49
C LEU A 14 -3.00 15.06 -1.15
N MET A 15 -2.03 15.21 -0.24
CA MET A 15 -2.27 15.72 1.11
C MET A 15 -2.13 17.24 1.24
N ASN A 16 -1.27 17.85 0.43
CA ASN A 16 -0.86 19.24 0.56
C ASN A 16 -1.35 20.12 -0.60
N GLU A 17 -2.44 19.75 -1.26
CA GLU A 17 -2.98 20.62 -2.31
C GLU A 17 -3.28 22.02 -1.75
N PRO A 18 -2.47 23.06 -2.08
CA PRO A 18 -2.75 24.45 -1.69
C PRO A 18 -3.79 25.08 -2.64
N SER A 19 -4.73 24.27 -3.15
CA SER A 19 -5.74 24.72 -4.08
C SER A 19 -6.94 25.29 -3.33
N ASP A 20 -7.72 26.10 -4.01
CA ASP A 20 -9.02 26.58 -3.53
C ASP A 20 -10.00 25.46 -3.17
N ASN A 21 -9.66 24.21 -3.48
CA ASN A 21 -10.39 22.98 -3.19
C ASN A 21 -9.73 22.10 -2.12
N GLY A 22 -8.69 22.56 -1.41
CA GLY A 22 -8.01 21.82 -0.36
C GLY A 22 -8.93 21.49 0.81
N LEU A 23 -8.61 20.37 1.53
CA LEU A 23 -9.43 19.88 2.65
C LEU A 23 -9.61 20.94 3.75
N SER A 24 -8.55 21.70 4.09
CA SER A 24 -8.62 22.77 5.10
C SER A 24 -9.59 23.86 4.68
N LYS A 25 -9.63 24.24 3.42
CA LYS A 25 -10.55 25.25 2.90
C LYS A 25 -11.98 24.73 2.88
N GLN A 26 -12.20 23.48 2.49
CA GLN A 26 -13.53 22.87 2.52
C GLN A 26 -14.06 22.76 3.95
N LEU A 27 -13.21 22.43 4.91
CA LEU A 27 -13.56 22.40 6.33
C LEU A 27 -13.96 23.80 6.84
N ALA A 28 -13.17 24.83 6.53
CA ALA A 28 -13.47 26.21 6.89
C ALA A 28 -14.80 26.69 6.27
N THR A 29 -15.02 26.42 4.99
CA THR A 29 -16.25 26.75 4.28
C THR A 29 -17.47 26.06 4.89
N MET A 30 -17.32 24.80 5.29
CA MET A 30 -18.37 24.07 5.99
C MET A 30 -18.70 24.73 7.34
N PHE A 31 -17.72 25.09 8.15
CA PHE A 31 -17.95 25.78 9.44
C PHE A 31 -18.55 27.18 9.25
N ASP A 32 -18.14 27.93 8.24
CA ASP A 32 -18.72 29.23 7.93
C ASP A 32 -20.20 29.09 7.58
N SER A 33 -20.61 28.09 6.85
CA SER A 33 -22.02 27.83 6.53
C SER A 33 -22.83 27.45 7.77
N TRP A 34 -22.26 26.72 8.72
CA TRP A 34 -22.89 26.47 10.02
C TRP A 34 -23.06 27.72 10.85
N THR A 35 -22.06 28.61 10.84
CA THR A 35 -22.15 29.93 11.51
C THR A 35 -23.26 30.79 10.88
N ALA A 36 -23.35 30.77 9.56
CA ALA A 36 -24.43 31.51 8.85
C ALA A 36 -25.82 30.96 9.19
N LEU A 37 -25.96 29.63 9.32
CA LEU A 37 -27.21 28.99 9.75
C LEU A 37 -27.56 29.38 11.19
N ALA A 38 -26.59 29.37 12.11
CA ALA A 38 -26.80 29.73 13.51
C ALA A 38 -27.32 31.19 13.64
N ASN A 39 -26.83 32.07 12.77
CA ASN A 39 -27.30 33.49 12.72
C ASN A 39 -28.65 33.66 12.06
N ASN A 40 -29.07 32.76 11.17
CA ASN A 40 -30.30 32.84 10.39
C ASN A 40 -30.99 31.46 10.27
N PRO A 41 -31.46 30.88 11.38
CA PRO A 41 -31.91 29.48 11.40
C PRO A 41 -33.21 29.23 10.60
N GLU A 42 -33.96 30.27 10.32
CA GLU A 42 -35.24 30.20 9.58
C GLU A 42 -35.05 30.22 8.05
N LEU A 43 -33.83 30.54 7.57
CA LEU A 43 -33.60 30.67 6.13
C LEU A 43 -33.34 29.29 5.51
N ASP A 44 -34.20 28.85 4.61
CA ASP A 44 -34.04 27.60 3.86
C ASP A 44 -32.76 27.61 3.02
N THR A 45 -32.33 28.76 2.52
CA THR A 45 -31.06 28.92 1.80
C THR A 45 -29.86 28.61 2.68
N SER A 46 -29.86 29.00 3.96
CA SER A 46 -28.78 28.69 4.91
C SER A 46 -28.69 27.16 5.20
N LYS A 47 -29.86 26.50 5.31
CA LYS A 47 -29.95 25.06 5.50
C LYS A 47 -29.38 24.28 4.30
N THR A 48 -29.78 24.68 3.09
CA THR A 48 -29.28 24.10 1.85
C THR A 48 -27.78 24.30 1.71
N LEU A 49 -27.25 25.49 2.02
CA LEU A 49 -25.83 25.80 1.94
C LEU A 49 -25.01 24.94 2.90
N VAL A 50 -25.49 24.71 4.11
CA VAL A 50 -24.86 23.80 5.07
C VAL A 50 -24.74 22.37 4.51
N LEU A 51 -25.81 21.85 3.91
CA LEU A 51 -25.80 20.51 3.32
C LEU A 51 -24.87 20.43 2.11
N GLU A 52 -24.89 21.42 1.23
CA GLU A 52 -24.01 21.48 0.07
C GLU A 52 -22.53 21.54 0.47
N ASN A 53 -22.16 22.40 1.41
CA ASN A 53 -20.78 22.51 1.88
C ASN A 53 -20.33 21.29 2.67
N SER A 54 -21.22 20.67 3.46
CA SER A 54 -20.95 19.42 4.15
C SER A 54 -20.77 18.26 3.17
N SER A 55 -21.58 18.19 2.11
CA SER A 55 -21.42 17.21 1.04
C SER A 55 -20.10 17.39 0.28
N THR A 56 -19.75 18.62 -0.06
CA THR A 56 -18.48 18.92 -0.74
C THR A 56 -17.28 18.52 0.12
N PHE A 57 -17.33 18.76 1.42
CA PHE A 57 -16.31 18.32 2.36
C PHE A 57 -16.20 16.79 2.40
N ALA A 58 -17.32 16.08 2.51
CA ALA A 58 -17.35 14.62 2.48
C ALA A 58 -16.82 14.07 1.15
N ASP A 59 -17.19 14.64 0.03
CA ASP A 59 -16.73 14.24 -1.30
C ASP A 59 -15.21 14.44 -1.47
N THR A 60 -14.68 15.54 -0.94
CA THR A 60 -13.23 15.80 -0.94
C THR A 60 -12.47 14.72 -0.15
N ILE A 61 -12.95 14.36 1.04
CA ILE A 61 -12.37 13.28 1.85
C ILE A 61 -12.48 11.94 1.11
N ASN A 62 -13.63 11.64 0.52
CA ASN A 62 -13.81 10.41 -0.27
C ASN A 62 -12.81 10.31 -1.41
N GLN A 63 -12.61 11.39 -2.14
CA GLN A 63 -11.67 11.44 -3.25
C GLN A 63 -10.24 11.21 -2.78
N MET A 64 -9.81 11.90 -1.71
CA MET A 64 -8.49 11.70 -1.12
C MET A 64 -8.30 10.25 -0.65
N GLY A 65 -9.26 9.69 0.07
CA GLY A 65 -9.21 8.30 0.54
C GLY A 65 -9.11 7.30 -0.60
N LYS A 66 -9.89 7.47 -1.66
CA LYS A 66 -9.85 6.61 -2.85
C LYS A 66 -8.53 6.69 -3.59
N GLN A 67 -7.99 7.90 -3.76
CA GLN A 67 -6.70 8.10 -4.42
C GLN A 67 -5.54 7.48 -3.61
N MET A 68 -5.55 7.63 -2.28
CA MET A 68 -4.55 7.00 -1.41
C MET A 68 -4.65 5.48 -1.43
N THR A 69 -5.85 4.93 -1.41
CA THR A 69 -6.10 3.49 -1.52
C THR A 69 -5.62 2.94 -2.86
N GLN A 70 -5.87 3.67 -3.95
CA GLN A 70 -5.38 3.30 -5.28
C GLN A 70 -3.86 3.33 -5.34
N LEU A 71 -3.22 4.38 -4.80
CA LEU A 71 -1.76 4.48 -4.75
C LEU A 71 -1.14 3.33 -3.95
N GLN A 72 -1.77 2.93 -2.85
CA GLN A 72 -1.35 1.77 -2.06
C GLN A 72 -1.45 0.46 -2.85
N SER A 73 -2.55 0.27 -3.57
CA SER A 73 -2.76 -0.90 -4.44
C SER A 73 -1.72 -0.94 -5.57
N ASP A 74 -1.48 0.17 -6.25
CA ASP A 74 -0.50 0.27 -7.33
C ASP A 74 0.94 0.01 -6.81
N THR A 75 1.23 0.46 -5.60
CA THR A 75 2.51 0.20 -4.93
C THR A 75 2.68 -1.29 -4.62
N LEU A 76 1.63 -1.95 -4.13
CA LEU A 76 1.63 -3.39 -3.90
C LEU A 76 1.86 -4.19 -5.19
N ASP A 77 1.16 -3.85 -6.27
CA ASP A 77 1.35 -4.47 -7.59
C ASP A 77 2.80 -4.31 -8.08
N THR A 78 3.41 -3.16 -7.81
CA THR A 78 4.82 -2.92 -8.18
C THR A 78 5.78 -3.74 -7.31
N ILE A 79 5.49 -3.93 -6.03
CA ILE A 79 6.25 -4.86 -5.16
C ILE A 79 6.18 -6.28 -5.71
N GLU A 80 5.00 -6.77 -6.08
CA GLU A 80 4.82 -8.11 -6.65
C GLU A 80 5.61 -8.29 -7.95
N LYS A 81 5.52 -7.31 -8.87
CA LYS A 81 6.29 -7.33 -10.13
C LYS A 81 7.79 -7.31 -9.89
N SER A 82 8.26 -6.53 -8.91
CA SER A 82 9.67 -6.47 -8.55
C SER A 82 10.17 -7.77 -7.93
N ALA A 83 9.35 -8.42 -7.10
CA ALA A 83 9.66 -9.73 -6.53
C ALA A 83 9.71 -10.82 -7.63
N LEU A 84 8.79 -10.78 -8.59
CA LEU A 84 8.80 -11.68 -9.75
C LEU A 84 10.07 -11.47 -10.60
N ASP A 85 10.43 -10.23 -10.90
CA ASP A 85 11.66 -9.91 -11.64
C ASP A 85 12.91 -10.39 -10.89
N PHE A 86 12.94 -10.20 -9.58
CA PHE A 86 14.01 -10.72 -8.73
C PHE A 86 14.12 -12.25 -8.85
N ASN A 87 13.03 -12.98 -8.71
CA ASN A 87 12.99 -14.43 -8.81
C ASN A 87 13.45 -14.94 -10.18
N GLU A 88 13.02 -14.29 -11.26
CA GLU A 88 13.42 -14.62 -12.63
C GLU A 88 14.92 -14.38 -12.87
N LYS A 89 15.48 -13.30 -12.33
CA LYS A 89 16.91 -13.01 -12.42
C LYS A 89 17.75 -14.02 -11.63
N VAL A 90 17.27 -14.45 -10.46
CA VAL A 90 17.91 -15.51 -9.67
C VAL A 90 17.91 -16.85 -10.43
N LYS A 91 16.79 -17.17 -11.09
CA LYS A 91 16.69 -18.37 -11.94
C LYS A 91 17.65 -18.31 -13.14
N GLN A 92 17.77 -17.13 -13.78
CA GLN A 92 18.72 -16.92 -14.85
C GLN A 92 20.17 -17.05 -14.36
N LEU A 93 20.46 -16.53 -13.16
CA LEU A 93 21.78 -16.68 -12.53
C LEU A 93 22.10 -18.13 -12.22
N GLN A 94 21.15 -18.92 -11.76
CA GLN A 94 21.32 -20.37 -11.54
C GLN A 94 21.72 -21.07 -12.85
N SER A 95 20.96 -20.86 -13.92
CA SER A 95 21.27 -21.44 -15.23
C SER A 95 22.64 -20.99 -15.76
N LEU A 96 23.00 -19.73 -15.53
CA LEU A 96 24.32 -19.21 -15.91
C LEU A 96 25.44 -19.85 -15.09
N ASN A 97 25.23 -20.07 -13.79
CA ASN A 97 26.18 -20.79 -12.92
C ASN A 97 26.43 -22.21 -13.40
N GLU A 98 25.42 -22.93 -13.87
CA GLU A 98 25.56 -24.27 -14.44
C GLU A 98 26.45 -24.27 -15.68
N GLN A 99 26.26 -23.28 -16.59
CA GLN A 99 27.08 -23.14 -17.77
C GLN A 99 28.53 -22.76 -17.44
N ILE A 100 28.73 -21.81 -16.52
CA ILE A 100 30.07 -21.40 -16.03
C ILE A 100 30.78 -22.60 -15.44
N TYR A 101 30.11 -23.37 -14.58
CA TYR A 101 30.69 -24.57 -13.95
C TYR A 101 31.13 -25.60 -15.00
N GLY A 102 30.27 -25.89 -15.97
CA GLY A 102 30.58 -26.87 -17.04
C GLY A 102 31.80 -26.47 -17.85
N LEU A 103 31.90 -25.21 -18.28
CA LEU A 103 33.03 -24.73 -19.06
C LEU A 103 34.33 -24.64 -18.22
N THR A 104 34.24 -24.11 -17.01
CA THR A 104 35.41 -23.96 -16.13
C THR A 104 36.02 -25.35 -15.75
N THR A 105 35.20 -26.35 -15.48
CA THR A 105 35.64 -27.70 -15.19
C THR A 105 36.26 -28.40 -16.42
N SER A 106 35.91 -27.93 -17.64
CA SER A 106 36.52 -28.38 -18.89
C SER A 106 37.83 -27.66 -19.22
N GLY A 107 38.25 -26.71 -18.37
CA GLY A 107 39.51 -25.96 -18.54
C GLY A 107 39.35 -24.68 -19.38
N GLU A 108 38.11 -24.24 -19.66
CA GLU A 108 37.84 -23.00 -20.38
C GLU A 108 37.63 -21.82 -19.43
N THR A 109 37.88 -20.60 -19.92
CA THR A 109 37.57 -19.36 -19.18
C THR A 109 36.44 -18.62 -19.88
N PRO A 110 35.18 -18.79 -19.41
CA PRO A 110 34.00 -18.24 -20.09
C PRO A 110 33.75 -16.77 -19.74
N ASN A 111 34.60 -15.84 -20.24
CA ASN A 111 34.56 -14.43 -19.87
C ASN A 111 33.20 -13.79 -20.13
N ASP A 112 32.55 -14.07 -21.26
CA ASP A 112 31.22 -13.54 -21.59
C ASP A 112 30.15 -13.95 -20.58
N LEU A 113 30.23 -15.19 -20.05
CA LEU A 113 29.30 -15.66 -19.03
C LEU A 113 29.60 -15.03 -17.66
N LEU A 114 30.87 -14.78 -17.35
CA LEU A 114 31.25 -14.08 -16.12
C LEU A 114 30.77 -12.62 -16.13
N ASP A 115 30.86 -11.94 -17.26
CA ASP A 115 30.34 -10.56 -17.43
C ASP A 115 28.80 -10.54 -17.29
N ARG A 116 28.11 -11.52 -17.86
CA ARG A 116 26.64 -11.66 -17.70
C ARG A 116 26.25 -11.97 -16.25
N ARG A 117 27.03 -12.81 -15.55
CA ARG A 117 26.85 -13.05 -14.11
C ARG A 117 26.94 -11.73 -13.33
N ASP A 118 27.97 -10.94 -13.57
CA ASP A 118 28.18 -9.68 -12.86
C ASP A 118 27.05 -8.68 -13.14
N SER A 119 26.56 -8.65 -14.37
CA SER A 119 25.40 -7.83 -14.74
C SER A 119 24.12 -8.25 -14.00
N LEU A 120 23.85 -9.56 -13.92
CA LEU A 120 22.69 -10.08 -13.17
C LEU A 120 22.80 -9.79 -11.66
N LEU A 121 23.99 -9.93 -11.07
CA LEU A 121 24.22 -9.61 -9.66
C LEU A 121 24.01 -8.11 -9.40
N LYS A 122 24.42 -7.24 -10.32
CA LYS A 122 24.17 -5.79 -10.23
C LYS A 122 22.68 -5.48 -10.30
N ASP A 123 21.94 -6.09 -11.21
CA ASP A 123 20.49 -5.92 -11.36
C ASP A 123 19.76 -6.39 -10.09
N LEU A 124 20.12 -7.55 -9.55
CA LEU A 124 19.57 -8.09 -8.31
C LEU A 124 19.83 -7.14 -7.13
N SER A 125 21.04 -6.58 -7.05
CA SER A 125 21.39 -5.57 -6.03
C SER A 125 20.57 -4.30 -6.16
N GLY A 126 20.19 -3.92 -7.38
CA GLY A 126 19.28 -2.79 -7.61
C GLY A 126 17.85 -3.04 -7.14
N LEU A 127 17.39 -4.30 -7.17
CA LEU A 127 16.05 -4.69 -6.72
C LEU A 127 15.96 -4.83 -5.20
N ALA A 128 16.98 -5.39 -4.57
CA ALA A 128 17.02 -5.61 -3.12
C ALA A 128 18.47 -5.61 -2.62
N GLY A 129 18.65 -5.33 -1.33
CA GLY A 129 19.96 -5.40 -0.69
C GLY A 129 20.41 -6.86 -0.57
N ILE A 130 21.29 -7.27 -1.45
CA ILE A 130 21.83 -8.63 -1.49
C ILE A 130 23.30 -8.67 -1.05
N GLU A 131 23.70 -9.82 -0.53
CA GLU A 131 25.09 -10.19 -0.34
C GLU A 131 25.48 -11.21 -1.40
N THR A 132 26.64 -11.04 -2.01
CA THR A 132 27.12 -11.90 -3.10
C THR A 132 28.42 -12.60 -2.73
N LYS A 133 28.55 -13.83 -3.17
CA LYS A 133 29.80 -14.62 -3.09
C LYS A 133 30.08 -15.26 -4.43
N THR A 134 31.37 -15.42 -4.75
CA THR A 134 31.82 -16.15 -5.93
C THR A 134 32.65 -17.31 -5.47
N ASP A 135 32.42 -18.50 -6.05
CA ASP A 135 33.23 -19.69 -5.74
C ASP A 135 34.46 -19.82 -6.64
N GLN A 136 35.24 -20.87 -6.41
CA GLN A 136 36.46 -21.16 -7.17
C GLN A 136 36.22 -21.42 -8.66
N TYR A 137 34.99 -21.75 -9.06
CA TYR A 137 34.60 -22.00 -10.45
C TYR A 137 34.05 -20.77 -11.14
N GLY A 138 33.89 -19.65 -10.42
CA GLY A 138 33.31 -18.39 -10.95
C GLY A 138 31.79 -18.33 -10.85
N ARG A 139 31.11 -19.25 -10.17
CA ARG A 139 29.65 -19.18 -9.94
C ARG A 139 29.34 -18.08 -8.96
N GLY A 140 28.25 -17.35 -9.20
CA GLY A 140 27.75 -16.30 -8.32
C GLY A 140 26.63 -16.79 -7.42
N PHE A 141 26.74 -16.56 -6.12
CA PHE A 141 25.75 -16.93 -5.11
C PHE A 141 25.19 -15.69 -4.42
N VAL A 142 23.97 -15.79 -3.95
CA VAL A 142 23.20 -14.68 -3.39
C VAL A 142 22.61 -15.07 -2.05
N SER A 143 22.77 -14.21 -1.06
CA SER A 143 22.07 -14.24 0.22
C SER A 143 21.47 -12.88 0.55
N MET A 144 20.52 -12.85 1.48
CA MET A 144 19.85 -11.64 1.92
C MET A 144 19.47 -11.80 3.38
N SER A 145 19.86 -10.84 4.22
CA SER A 145 19.59 -10.86 5.67
C SER A 145 19.96 -12.21 6.33
N GLY A 146 21.08 -12.80 5.93
CA GLY A 146 21.56 -14.09 6.43
C GLY A 146 20.82 -15.31 5.88
N GLN A 147 19.87 -15.13 4.97
CA GLN A 147 19.12 -16.23 4.32
C GLN A 147 19.66 -16.50 2.92
N THR A 148 19.79 -17.76 2.57
CA THR A 148 20.21 -18.17 1.22
C THR A 148 19.11 -17.92 0.21
N ILE A 149 19.45 -17.22 -0.88
CA ILE A 149 18.60 -17.06 -2.06
C ILE A 149 19.04 -18.02 -3.16
N LEU A 150 20.34 -18.08 -3.45
CA LEU A 150 20.93 -18.99 -4.41
C LEU A 150 22.28 -19.51 -3.88
N SER A 151 22.40 -20.82 -3.77
CA SER A 151 23.66 -21.53 -3.54
C SER A 151 23.90 -22.59 -4.61
N ALA A 152 24.91 -23.43 -4.43
CA ALA A 152 25.16 -24.58 -5.30
C ALA A 152 24.07 -25.65 -5.18
N GLU A 153 23.41 -25.73 -4.02
CA GLU A 153 22.46 -26.77 -3.65
C GLU A 153 20.99 -26.33 -3.73
N GLU A 154 20.72 -25.05 -3.48
CA GLU A 154 19.34 -24.57 -3.37
C GLU A 154 19.12 -23.23 -4.05
N ARG A 155 17.88 -23.03 -4.51
CA ARG A 155 17.34 -21.76 -4.96
C ARG A 155 15.99 -21.52 -4.27
N ASN A 156 15.88 -20.41 -3.59
CA ASN A 156 14.67 -19.96 -2.92
C ASN A 156 14.03 -18.78 -3.65
N THR A 157 12.77 -18.54 -3.42
CA THR A 157 12.01 -17.48 -4.09
C THR A 157 11.48 -16.46 -3.08
N LEU A 158 11.16 -15.27 -3.57
CA LEU A 158 10.43 -14.26 -2.82
C LEU A 158 8.95 -14.41 -3.09
N SER A 159 8.14 -14.36 -2.04
CA SER A 159 6.69 -14.26 -2.11
C SER A 159 6.23 -12.97 -1.44
N VAL A 160 5.09 -12.44 -1.86
CA VAL A 160 4.57 -11.16 -1.35
C VAL A 160 3.22 -11.37 -0.69
N VAL A 161 3.05 -10.81 0.50
CA VAL A 161 1.75 -10.77 1.18
C VAL A 161 0.85 -9.77 0.45
N VAL A 162 -0.28 -10.25 -0.04
CA VAL A 162 -1.24 -9.45 -0.84
C VAL A 162 -2.48 -9.05 -0.07
N GLY A 163 -2.72 -9.66 1.07
CA GLY A 163 -3.90 -9.35 1.90
C GLY A 163 -4.01 -10.26 3.11
N GLN A 164 -5.14 -10.14 3.79
CA GLN A 164 -5.50 -10.95 4.94
C GLN A 164 -6.82 -11.70 4.66
N SER A 165 -6.96 -12.86 5.25
CA SER A 165 -8.21 -13.60 5.32
C SER A 165 -8.50 -13.97 6.78
N ASP A 166 -9.67 -14.53 7.04
CA ASP A 166 -10.06 -14.99 8.38
C ASP A 166 -9.09 -16.06 8.95
N THR A 167 -8.35 -16.73 8.08
CA THR A 167 -7.44 -17.82 8.44
C THR A 167 -5.96 -17.43 8.42
N GLY A 168 -5.62 -16.23 7.99
CA GLY A 168 -4.24 -15.74 7.98
C GLY A 168 -3.90 -14.84 6.81
N ALA A 169 -2.61 -14.68 6.54
CA ALA A 169 -2.12 -13.86 5.44
C ALA A 169 -2.26 -14.56 4.08
N LEU A 170 -2.73 -13.84 3.06
CA LEU A 170 -2.74 -14.27 1.68
C LEU A 170 -1.39 -13.93 1.03
N VAL A 171 -0.75 -14.91 0.44
CA VAL A 171 0.58 -14.78 -0.15
C VAL A 171 0.52 -15.05 -1.65
N SER A 172 1.00 -14.09 -2.44
CA SER A 172 1.23 -14.27 -3.87
C SER A 172 2.51 -15.06 -4.07
N LYS A 173 2.38 -16.31 -4.53
CA LYS A 173 3.50 -17.22 -4.72
C LYS A 173 4.41 -16.72 -5.84
N ASP A 174 5.72 -16.80 -5.61
CA ASP A 174 6.75 -16.36 -6.56
C ASP A 174 6.65 -14.87 -6.98
N GLY A 175 5.94 -14.06 -6.20
CA GLY A 175 5.71 -12.65 -6.51
C GLY A 175 4.78 -12.42 -7.71
N ASN A 176 4.08 -13.46 -8.19
CA ASN A 176 3.22 -13.39 -9.36
C ASN A 176 1.75 -13.27 -8.97
N ALA A 177 1.16 -12.11 -9.18
CA ALA A 177 -0.26 -11.83 -8.90
C ALA A 177 -1.25 -12.74 -9.67
N LEU A 178 -0.82 -13.37 -10.75
CA LEU A 178 -1.65 -14.29 -11.55
C LEU A 178 -1.72 -15.70 -10.93
N ASN A 179 -0.82 -16.04 -10.01
CA ASN A 179 -0.88 -17.29 -9.29
C ASN A 179 -1.95 -17.20 -8.20
N PRO A 180 -2.68 -18.30 -7.92
CA PRO A 180 -3.58 -18.33 -6.78
C PRO A 180 -2.83 -17.99 -5.48
N ALA A 181 -3.39 -17.09 -4.70
CA ALA A 181 -2.85 -16.77 -3.39
C ALA A 181 -2.96 -17.98 -2.46
N GLU A 182 -1.90 -18.24 -1.71
CA GLU A 182 -1.91 -19.23 -0.64
C GLU A 182 -2.19 -18.55 0.70
N THR A 183 -2.89 -19.24 1.59
CA THR A 183 -3.15 -18.74 2.95
C THR A 183 -2.12 -19.36 3.90
N ILE A 184 -1.40 -18.49 4.63
CA ILE A 184 -0.44 -18.90 5.66
C ILE A 184 -0.87 -18.43 7.03
N THR A 185 -0.43 -19.16 8.06
CA THR A 185 -0.65 -18.73 9.46
C THR A 185 0.16 -17.48 9.78
N GLY A 186 -0.47 -16.52 10.43
CA GLY A 186 0.17 -15.27 10.84
C GLY A 186 -0.47 -14.05 10.20
N SER A 187 -0.19 -12.90 10.79
CA SER A 187 -0.67 -11.60 10.32
C SER A 187 0.54 -10.78 9.87
N TYR A 188 0.59 -10.49 8.58
CA TYR A 188 1.62 -9.65 7.97
C TYR A 188 0.95 -8.52 7.19
N PRO A 189 1.47 -7.30 7.24
CA PRO A 189 0.98 -6.22 6.38
C PRO A 189 1.11 -6.59 4.90
N ALA A 190 0.16 -6.16 4.07
CA ALA A 190 0.28 -6.30 2.62
C ALA A 190 1.56 -5.60 2.13
N GLY A 191 2.29 -6.25 1.22
CA GLY A 191 3.60 -5.81 0.74
C GLY A 191 4.79 -6.39 1.52
N THR A 192 4.56 -7.14 2.61
CA THR A 192 5.61 -7.90 3.28
C THR A 192 6.17 -8.95 2.32
N VAL A 193 7.50 -9.03 2.24
CA VAL A 193 8.18 -10.05 1.43
C VAL A 193 8.61 -11.21 2.32
N LEU A 194 8.30 -12.42 1.88
CA LEU A 194 8.63 -13.66 2.55
C LEU A 194 9.59 -14.47 1.69
N LEU A 195 10.59 -15.06 2.32
CA LEU A 195 11.41 -16.09 1.69
C LEU A 195 10.60 -17.38 1.65
N THR A 196 10.49 -17.97 0.46
CA THR A 196 9.77 -19.21 0.21
C THR A 196 10.75 -20.32 -0.06
N LYS A 197 10.74 -21.33 0.80
CA LYS A 197 11.54 -22.54 0.66
C LYS A 197 10.63 -23.75 0.47
N THR A 198 10.99 -24.64 -0.45
CA THR A 198 10.39 -25.97 -0.52
C THR A 198 11.22 -26.90 0.35
N THR A 199 10.61 -27.53 1.33
CA THR A 199 11.25 -28.50 2.20
C THR A 199 11.44 -29.86 1.47
N ASP A 200 12.28 -30.72 1.99
CA ASP A 200 12.53 -32.06 1.44
C ASP A 200 11.26 -32.91 1.34
N ASN A 201 10.25 -32.60 2.13
CA ASN A 201 8.94 -33.28 2.12
C ASN A 201 7.97 -32.68 1.09
N GLY A 202 8.38 -31.66 0.31
CA GLY A 202 7.55 -30.95 -0.65
C GLY A 202 6.61 -29.90 -0.05
N GLU A 203 6.71 -29.62 1.25
CA GLU A 203 5.98 -28.55 1.90
C GLU A 203 6.66 -27.20 1.65
N THR A 204 5.86 -26.16 1.56
CA THR A 204 6.36 -24.78 1.43
C THR A 204 6.48 -24.13 2.80
N ALA A 205 7.68 -23.64 3.12
CA ALA A 205 7.93 -22.85 4.32
C ALA A 205 8.15 -21.39 3.97
N TYR A 206 7.56 -20.49 4.74
CA TYR A 206 7.64 -19.06 4.57
C TYR A 206 8.36 -18.43 5.77
N THR A 207 9.33 -17.56 5.48
CA THR A 207 10.07 -16.81 6.52
C THR A 207 10.09 -15.34 6.13
N GLU A 208 9.75 -14.44 7.07
CA GLU A 208 9.82 -13.01 6.83
C GLU A 208 11.25 -12.61 6.47
N LEU A 209 11.37 -11.84 5.38
CA LEU A 209 12.64 -11.38 4.85
C LEU A 209 12.66 -9.85 4.85
N PRO A 210 13.30 -9.21 5.85
CA PRO A 210 13.40 -7.76 5.89
C PRO A 210 14.23 -7.24 4.72
N ILE A 211 13.61 -6.43 3.86
CA ILE A 211 14.28 -5.75 2.75
C ILE A 211 14.27 -4.25 3.01
N LYS A 212 15.46 -3.67 3.19
CA LYS A 212 15.62 -2.23 3.50
C LYS A 212 16.20 -1.43 2.34
N GLU A 213 16.78 -2.11 1.37
CA GLU A 213 17.53 -1.50 0.27
C GLU A 213 16.94 -1.90 -1.08
N GLY A 214 17.38 -1.21 -2.12
CA GLY A 214 16.93 -1.44 -3.48
C GLY A 214 15.49 -0.96 -3.75
N ALA A 215 14.98 -1.28 -4.91
CA ALA A 215 13.64 -0.89 -5.34
C ALA A 215 12.55 -1.44 -4.42
N ILE A 216 12.65 -2.73 -4.05
CA ILE A 216 11.67 -3.40 -3.18
C ILE A 216 11.64 -2.74 -1.80
N GLY A 217 12.80 -2.48 -1.20
CA GLY A 217 12.87 -1.79 0.10
C GLY A 217 12.27 -0.39 0.07
N GLY A 218 12.51 0.35 -0.99
CA GLY A 218 11.91 1.67 -1.21
C GLY A 218 10.39 1.63 -1.38
N LEU A 219 9.89 0.66 -2.13
CA LEU A 219 8.45 0.44 -2.33
C LEU A 219 7.74 0.02 -1.04
N GLN A 220 8.33 -0.85 -0.24
CA GLN A 220 7.80 -1.24 1.07
C GLN A 220 7.71 -0.05 2.03
N ALA A 221 8.75 0.80 2.08
CA ALA A 221 8.74 2.01 2.88
C ALA A 221 7.64 2.99 2.42
N SER A 222 7.44 3.13 1.12
CA SER A 222 6.36 3.95 0.55
C SER A 222 4.99 3.40 0.89
N SER A 223 4.78 2.09 0.77
CA SER A 223 3.52 1.42 1.13
C SER A 223 3.18 1.63 2.61
N SER A 224 4.17 1.55 3.49
CA SER A 224 4.00 1.82 4.93
C SER A 224 3.60 3.26 5.20
N GLU A 225 4.22 4.22 4.53
CA GLU A 225 3.89 5.65 4.66
C GLU A 225 2.49 5.96 4.16
N ILE A 226 2.08 5.41 3.00
CA ILE A 226 0.72 5.55 2.47
C ILE A 226 -0.30 5.00 3.48
N GLY A 227 -0.04 3.82 4.04
CA GLY A 227 -0.89 3.21 5.05
C GLY A 227 -1.04 4.06 6.30
N SER A 228 0.04 4.68 6.79
CA SER A 228 0.02 5.61 7.92
C SER A 228 -0.83 6.85 7.63
N ARG A 229 -0.66 7.45 6.46
CA ARG A 229 -1.43 8.64 6.04
C ARG A 229 -2.91 8.32 5.85
N LEU A 230 -3.23 7.14 5.30
CA LEU A 230 -4.61 6.70 5.16
C LEU A 230 -5.27 6.48 6.53
N THR A 231 -4.54 5.92 7.49
CA THR A 231 -5.00 5.78 8.88
C THR A 231 -5.26 7.14 9.53
N GLU A 232 -4.36 8.10 9.34
CA GLU A 232 -4.54 9.48 9.83
C GLU A 232 -5.79 10.12 9.22
N LEU A 233 -6.02 9.97 7.91
CA LEU A 233 -7.21 10.49 7.23
C LEU A 233 -8.48 9.83 7.75
N ASN A 234 -8.50 8.52 7.96
CA ASN A 234 -9.63 7.80 8.53
C ASN A 234 -9.94 8.26 9.96
N ASN A 235 -8.93 8.43 10.80
CA ASN A 235 -9.08 8.93 12.17
C ASN A 235 -9.61 10.36 12.19
N PHE A 236 -9.08 11.24 11.36
CA PHE A 236 -9.57 12.60 11.19
C PHE A 236 -11.04 12.61 10.76
N THR A 237 -11.39 11.83 9.75
CA THR A 237 -12.76 11.70 9.23
C THR A 237 -13.73 11.23 10.31
N THR A 238 -13.37 10.19 11.06
CA THR A 238 -14.18 9.66 12.17
C THR A 238 -14.39 10.73 13.25
N THR A 239 -13.33 11.43 13.62
CA THR A 239 -13.38 12.49 14.65
C THR A 239 -14.30 13.64 14.24
N ILE A 240 -14.16 14.14 13.00
CA ILE A 240 -15.00 15.22 12.50
C ILE A 240 -16.46 14.77 12.39
N ALA A 241 -16.72 13.59 11.84
CA ALA A 241 -18.07 13.08 11.70
C ALA A 241 -18.77 12.92 13.07
N GLN A 242 -18.06 12.36 14.05
CA GLN A 242 -18.59 12.22 15.40
C GLN A 242 -18.84 13.58 16.06
N ALA A 243 -17.90 14.50 15.98
CA ALA A 243 -18.05 15.85 16.55
C ALA A 243 -19.24 16.61 15.94
N MET A 244 -19.35 16.58 14.62
CA MET A 244 -20.46 17.24 13.91
C MET A 244 -21.80 16.57 14.23
N ASN A 245 -21.82 15.23 14.31
CA ASN A 245 -23.04 14.51 14.67
C ASN A 245 -23.47 14.82 16.12
N MET A 246 -22.54 14.95 17.06
CA MET A 246 -22.85 15.33 18.45
C MET A 246 -23.49 16.73 18.51
N VAL A 247 -22.93 17.69 17.82
CA VAL A 247 -23.48 19.06 17.73
C VAL A 247 -24.86 19.04 17.09
N PHE A 248 -25.02 18.29 16.00
CA PHE A 248 -26.27 18.22 15.25
C PHE A 248 -27.40 17.51 16.02
N ILE A 249 -27.09 16.49 16.82
CA ILE A 249 -28.08 15.74 17.60
C ILE A 249 -28.40 16.42 18.94
N GLY A 250 -27.51 17.27 19.44
CA GLY A 250 -27.60 17.88 20.77
C GLY A 250 -28.81 18.76 21.06
N GLY A 251 -29.61 19.09 20.06
CA GLY A 251 -30.80 19.98 20.18
C GLY A 251 -32.15 19.34 19.87
N ALA A 252 -32.25 18.09 19.42
CA ALA A 252 -33.52 17.47 19.01
C ALA A 252 -33.54 15.96 19.20
N SER A 253 -34.71 15.38 19.37
CA SER A 253 -35.00 13.94 19.37
C SER A 253 -34.71 13.31 17.99
N ARG A 254 -33.48 13.32 17.52
CA ARG A 254 -33.08 12.81 16.22
C ARG A 254 -32.33 11.50 16.37
N THR A 255 -32.65 10.57 15.50
CA THR A 255 -32.02 9.25 15.43
C THR A 255 -30.85 9.18 14.44
N SER A 256 -30.64 10.25 13.62
CA SER A 256 -29.58 10.30 12.59
C SER A 256 -28.78 11.59 12.69
N GLY A 257 -27.47 11.48 12.56
CA GLY A 257 -26.54 12.61 12.53
C GLY A 257 -26.46 13.31 11.17
N LEU A 258 -25.57 14.31 11.07
CA LEU A 258 -25.27 15.01 9.82
C LEU A 258 -24.56 14.07 8.84
N PHE A 259 -23.55 13.35 9.33
CA PHE A 259 -22.73 12.42 8.53
C PHE A 259 -23.06 10.97 8.85
N GLU A 260 -23.07 10.17 7.81
CA GLU A 260 -23.09 8.72 7.85
C GLU A 260 -21.72 8.18 7.44
N ILE A 261 -21.25 7.14 8.13
CA ILE A 261 -20.00 6.43 7.82
C ILE A 261 -20.37 4.97 7.59
N GLY A 262 -19.90 4.41 6.47
CA GLY A 262 -20.08 2.99 6.18
C GLY A 262 -19.28 2.11 7.14
N GLN A 263 -19.73 0.87 7.28
CA GLN A 263 -19.13 -0.14 8.14
C GLN A 263 -18.29 -1.15 7.32
N ASP A 264 -17.86 -0.76 6.12
CA ASP A 264 -17.06 -1.62 5.27
C ASP A 264 -15.55 -1.51 5.60
N ASP A 265 -14.76 -2.45 5.10
CA ASP A 265 -13.32 -2.55 5.34
C ASP A 265 -12.51 -1.47 4.59
N THR A 266 -13.16 -0.64 3.77
CA THR A 266 -12.47 0.40 2.98
C THR A 266 -12.13 1.65 3.79
N GLY A 267 -12.65 1.76 5.00
CA GLY A 267 -12.37 2.83 5.95
C GLY A 267 -13.34 4.01 5.89
N THR A 268 -13.26 4.86 6.89
CA THR A 268 -14.22 5.97 7.09
C THR A 268 -14.08 7.08 6.06
N ALA A 269 -12.85 7.34 5.58
CA ALA A 269 -12.59 8.37 4.57
C ALA A 269 -13.29 8.08 3.22
N THR A 270 -13.32 6.82 2.80
CA THR A 270 -13.94 6.42 1.53
C THR A 270 -15.46 6.26 1.61
N THR A 271 -16.03 6.25 2.82
CA THR A 271 -17.46 5.94 3.05
C THR A 271 -18.27 7.08 3.66
N ILE A 272 -17.62 8.13 4.18
CA ILE A 272 -18.32 9.29 4.74
C ILE A 272 -19.23 9.96 3.71
N ARG A 273 -20.44 10.27 4.12
CA ARG A 273 -21.42 11.03 3.34
C ARG A 273 -22.35 11.83 4.24
N VAL A 274 -22.98 12.84 3.70
CA VAL A 274 -24.10 13.51 4.38
C VAL A 274 -25.30 12.57 4.40
N SER A 275 -26.05 12.59 5.51
CA SER A 275 -27.25 11.78 5.67
C SER A 275 -28.24 12.01 4.51
N GLN A 276 -28.65 10.93 3.86
CA GLN A 276 -29.59 10.98 2.74
C GLN A 276 -30.92 11.60 3.14
N ALA A 277 -31.37 11.34 4.36
CA ALA A 277 -32.61 11.90 4.89
C ALA A 277 -32.59 13.45 4.96
N LEU A 278 -31.40 14.04 5.21
CA LEU A 278 -31.23 15.49 5.23
C LEU A 278 -31.14 16.07 3.82
N LEU A 279 -30.53 15.36 2.90
CA LEU A 279 -30.47 15.77 1.49
C LEU A 279 -31.87 15.76 0.85
N ASP A 280 -32.70 14.78 1.19
CA ASP A 280 -34.07 14.66 0.70
C ASP A 280 -35.00 15.71 1.33
N ASN A 281 -34.74 16.12 2.56
CA ASN A 281 -35.52 17.11 3.27
C ASN A 281 -34.65 18.13 4.06
N PRO A 282 -34.12 19.15 3.40
CA PRO A 282 -33.28 20.17 4.05
C PRO A 282 -33.91 20.89 5.23
N SER A 283 -35.26 20.93 5.32
CA SER A 283 -35.97 21.53 6.44
C SER A 283 -35.69 20.88 7.79
N LEU A 284 -35.18 19.64 7.77
CA LEU A 284 -34.77 18.91 8.97
C LEU A 284 -33.46 19.46 9.57
N VAL A 285 -32.72 20.28 8.85
CA VAL A 285 -31.52 20.95 9.39
C VAL A 285 -32.00 22.08 10.32
N THR A 286 -31.58 21.99 11.58
CA THR A 286 -31.86 23.06 12.57
C THR A 286 -30.55 23.65 13.03
N GLY A 287 -30.47 24.98 13.09
CA GLY A 287 -29.43 25.70 13.82
C GLY A 287 -29.60 25.34 15.30
N GLY A 288 -28.64 24.67 15.91
CA GLY A 288 -28.66 24.19 17.30
C GLY A 288 -28.91 25.28 18.34
#